data_a929764c3452ea141ce704038ecd919b
#
_entry.id   a929764c3452ea141ce704038ecd919b
#
_cell.length_a   1.000
_cell.length_b   1.000
_cell.length_c   1.000
_cell.angle_alpha   90.00
_cell.angle_beta   90.00
_cell.angle_gamma   90.00
#
_symmetry.space_group_name_H-M   'P 1'
#
loop_
_entity.id
_entity.type
_entity.pdbx_description
1 polymer ?
#
loop_
_entity_poly.entity_id
_entity_poly.type
_entity_poly.pdbx_seq_one_letter_code
_entity_poly.pdbx_strand_id
1 'polypeptide(L)'
;VSAIWNDFSECNKIIIAVSSDVVYSGKEEQYGYAKLFFKALLRSFAERNLRETELENKIICVPGNHDCNFDNDTKARTMLLNGVRSNLETVDKSVYDMVSAIQKEYQSFARDIMIDKEYVLSINNDLPIRVGDKTILFRLYNTAWMSTMNESQNSLVVPMNMLVQETCNADLVISLFHHHYSWLTPACDNNKNNFRKRIMQTSNIVLF
;
A
#
# COMPACT_ATOMS: atom_id res chain seq x y z
N VAL A 1 5.13 -17.87 -13.07
CA VAL A 1 6.34 -18.34 -12.35
C VAL A 1 7.31 -19.03 -13.31
N SER A 2 6.88 -19.99 -14.14
CA SER A 2 7.80 -20.72 -15.05
C SER A 2 8.53 -19.83 -16.03
N ALA A 3 7.92 -18.74 -16.53
CA ALA A 3 8.54 -17.82 -17.50
C ALA A 3 9.72 -17.02 -16.94
N ILE A 4 9.74 -16.79 -15.63
CA ILE A 4 10.77 -15.97 -14.97
C ILE A 4 11.66 -16.78 -14.01
N TRP A 5 11.44 -18.12 -13.94
CA TRP A 5 12.11 -18.95 -12.95
C TRP A 5 13.64 -18.94 -13.06
N ASN A 6 14.17 -18.91 -14.27
CA ASN A 6 15.62 -18.92 -14.47
C ASN A 6 16.30 -17.70 -13.83
N ASP A 7 15.59 -16.57 -13.73
CA ASP A 7 16.10 -15.36 -13.11
C ASP A 7 16.13 -15.44 -11.57
N PHE A 8 15.35 -16.37 -10.98
CA PHE A 8 15.20 -16.51 -9.53
C PHE A 8 15.74 -17.85 -8.99
N SER A 9 16.33 -18.70 -9.84
CA SER A 9 16.79 -20.03 -9.45
C SER A 9 17.83 -20.04 -8.33
N GLU A 10 18.62 -18.96 -8.20
CA GLU A 10 19.64 -18.79 -7.17
C GLU A 10 19.17 -17.95 -5.97
N CYS A 11 17.95 -17.43 -6.00
CA CYS A 11 17.43 -16.61 -4.91
C CYS A 11 17.00 -17.48 -3.72
N ASN A 12 17.51 -17.16 -2.55
CA ASN A 12 17.13 -17.81 -1.29
C ASN A 12 15.86 -17.18 -0.67
N LYS A 13 15.46 -16.00 -1.13
CA LYS A 13 14.33 -15.24 -0.58
C LYS A 13 13.65 -14.42 -1.67
N ILE A 14 12.33 -14.49 -1.75
CA ILE A 14 11.52 -13.71 -2.70
C ILE A 14 10.50 -12.89 -1.92
N ILE A 15 10.42 -11.59 -2.21
CA ILE A 15 9.40 -10.69 -1.70
C ILE A 15 8.55 -10.23 -2.88
N ILE A 16 7.25 -10.41 -2.78
CA ILE A 16 6.29 -9.99 -3.80
C ILE A 16 5.68 -8.67 -3.33
N ALA A 17 6.09 -7.58 -3.98
CA ALA A 17 5.50 -6.26 -3.75
C ALA A 17 4.35 -6.03 -4.75
N VAL A 18 3.17 -5.69 -4.22
CA VAL A 18 1.96 -5.45 -5.01
C VAL A 18 1.55 -3.99 -4.83
N SER A 19 1.69 -3.22 -5.92
CA SER A 19 1.38 -1.78 -5.90
C SER A 19 -0.12 -1.50 -6.02
N SER A 20 -1.00 -2.55 -5.90
CA SER A 20 -2.42 -2.36 -5.70
C SER A 20 -3.39 -2.94 -6.72
N ASP A 21 -4.70 -2.58 -6.56
CA ASP A 21 -5.85 -3.12 -7.28
C ASP A 21 -5.88 -4.66 -7.25
N VAL A 22 -5.77 -5.17 -6.02
CA VAL A 22 -5.83 -6.62 -5.77
C VAL A 22 -7.17 -7.18 -6.21
N VAL A 23 -8.23 -6.39 -6.06
CA VAL A 23 -9.60 -6.76 -6.46
C VAL A 23 -10.25 -5.63 -7.25
N TYR A 24 -11.43 -5.87 -7.82
CA TYR A 24 -12.11 -4.92 -8.70
C TYR A 24 -13.00 -3.90 -7.96
N SER A 25 -13.61 -4.27 -6.83
CA SER A 25 -14.61 -3.44 -6.14
C SER A 25 -14.56 -3.54 -4.61
N GLY A 26 -13.44 -3.95 -4.03
CA GLY A 26 -13.21 -3.98 -2.59
C GLY A 26 -14.13 -4.91 -1.79
N LYS A 27 -14.79 -5.89 -2.43
CA LYS A 27 -15.73 -6.80 -1.78
C LYS A 27 -15.05 -8.02 -1.18
N GLU A 28 -15.52 -8.46 -0.02
CA GLU A 28 -14.94 -9.58 0.74
C GLU A 28 -14.77 -10.85 -0.10
N GLU A 29 -15.79 -11.22 -0.90
CA GLU A 29 -15.74 -12.41 -1.76
C GLU A 29 -14.59 -12.39 -2.77
N GLN A 30 -14.26 -11.20 -3.31
CA GLN A 30 -13.18 -11.04 -4.27
C GLN A 30 -11.81 -11.26 -3.61
N TYR A 31 -11.65 -10.82 -2.37
CA TYR A 31 -10.44 -11.10 -1.59
C TYR A 31 -10.27 -12.59 -1.27
N GLY A 32 -11.36 -13.35 -1.20
CA GLY A 32 -11.31 -14.81 -1.13
C GLY A 32 -10.55 -15.41 -2.32
N TYR A 33 -10.87 -14.98 -3.54
CA TYR A 33 -10.16 -15.42 -4.75
C TYR A 33 -8.72 -14.92 -4.80
N ALA A 34 -8.47 -13.66 -4.41
CA ALA A 34 -7.12 -13.11 -4.34
C ALA A 34 -6.23 -13.90 -3.36
N LYS A 35 -6.74 -14.28 -2.19
CA LYS A 35 -6.02 -15.14 -1.23
C LYS A 35 -5.64 -16.47 -1.83
N LEU A 36 -6.55 -17.12 -2.58
CA LEU A 36 -6.26 -18.39 -3.26
C LEU A 36 -5.16 -18.22 -4.32
N PHE A 37 -5.24 -17.13 -5.10
CA PHE A 37 -4.21 -16.82 -6.10
C PHE A 37 -2.82 -16.64 -5.46
N PHE A 38 -2.70 -15.81 -4.42
CA PHE A 38 -1.41 -15.58 -3.77
C PHE A 38 -0.87 -16.83 -3.08
N LYS A 39 -1.73 -17.64 -2.47
CA LYS A 39 -1.32 -18.94 -1.91
C LYS A 39 -0.79 -19.89 -2.98
N ALA A 40 -1.46 -19.97 -4.14
CA ALA A 40 -1.00 -20.78 -5.26
C ALA A 40 0.33 -20.27 -5.83
N LEU A 41 0.49 -18.93 -5.93
CA LEU A 41 1.72 -18.31 -6.39
C LEU A 41 2.89 -18.63 -5.45
N LEU A 42 2.73 -18.47 -4.13
CA LEU A 42 3.74 -18.80 -3.13
C LEU A 42 4.10 -20.30 -3.17
N ARG A 43 3.09 -21.17 -3.29
CA ARG A 43 3.31 -22.62 -3.43
C ARG A 43 4.14 -22.95 -4.67
N SER A 44 3.86 -22.31 -5.82
CA SER A 44 4.63 -22.50 -7.04
C SER A 44 6.11 -22.11 -6.90
N PHE A 45 6.44 -21.15 -6.05
CA PHE A 45 7.84 -20.84 -5.71
C PHE A 45 8.44 -21.90 -4.77
N ALA A 46 7.69 -22.37 -3.76
CA ALA A 46 8.14 -23.40 -2.83
C ALA A 46 8.47 -24.73 -3.52
N GLU A 47 7.62 -25.19 -4.43
CA GLU A 47 7.80 -26.43 -5.21
C GLU A 47 9.06 -26.44 -6.08
N ARG A 48 9.67 -25.26 -6.33
CA ARG A 48 10.86 -25.09 -7.16
C ARG A 48 12.15 -24.88 -6.38
N ASN A 49 12.31 -25.51 -5.22
CA ASN A 49 13.49 -25.53 -4.36
C ASN A 49 13.64 -24.35 -3.35
N LEU A 50 12.67 -23.48 -3.25
CA LEU A 50 12.67 -22.53 -2.13
C LEU A 50 12.01 -23.21 -0.93
N ARG A 51 12.70 -23.27 0.20
CA ARG A 51 12.17 -23.89 1.43
C ARG A 51 10.85 -23.22 1.82
N GLU A 52 9.81 -24.01 2.02
CA GLU A 52 8.44 -23.57 2.28
C GLU A 52 8.36 -22.57 3.45
N THR A 53 9.18 -22.77 4.48
CA THR A 53 9.29 -21.91 5.66
C THR A 53 9.86 -20.51 5.34
N GLU A 54 10.56 -20.33 4.23
CA GLU A 54 11.15 -19.06 3.84
C GLU A 54 10.23 -18.22 2.95
N LEU A 55 9.20 -18.84 2.37
CA LEU A 55 8.23 -18.16 1.50
C LEU A 55 6.93 -17.79 2.19
N GLU A 56 6.67 -18.31 3.39
CA GLU A 56 5.47 -17.92 4.13
C GLU A 56 5.45 -16.41 4.35
N ASN A 57 4.35 -15.81 3.95
CA ASN A 57 4.01 -14.41 4.19
C ASN A 57 4.99 -13.37 3.63
N LYS A 58 5.55 -13.59 2.45
CA LYS A 58 6.46 -12.63 1.81
C LYS A 58 5.77 -11.80 0.74
N ILE A 59 4.54 -11.44 1.01
CA ILE A 59 3.76 -10.50 0.22
C ILE A 59 3.71 -9.19 0.99
N ILE A 60 3.89 -8.11 0.27
CA ILE A 60 3.73 -6.73 0.73
C ILE A 60 2.80 -6.06 -0.26
N CYS A 61 1.75 -5.43 0.22
CA CYS A 61 0.80 -4.72 -0.65
C CYS A 61 0.36 -3.39 -0.04
N VAL A 62 -0.09 -2.50 -0.90
CA VAL A 62 -0.77 -1.25 -0.56
C VAL A 62 -2.15 -1.24 -1.21
N PRO A 63 -3.15 -0.52 -0.69
CA PRO A 63 -4.46 -0.46 -1.33
C PRO A 63 -4.47 0.45 -2.55
N GLY A 64 -5.29 0.09 -3.55
CA GLY A 64 -5.67 0.96 -4.64
C GLY A 64 -7.11 1.45 -4.55
N ASN A 65 -7.54 2.20 -5.56
CA ASN A 65 -8.91 2.68 -5.60
C ASN A 65 -9.94 1.56 -5.82
N HIS A 66 -9.57 0.49 -6.54
CA HIS A 66 -10.43 -0.69 -6.70
C HIS A 66 -10.50 -1.56 -5.44
N ASP A 67 -9.58 -1.38 -4.48
CA ASP A 67 -9.64 -2.02 -3.17
C ASP A 67 -10.61 -1.33 -2.19
N CYS A 68 -11.28 -0.27 -2.62
CA CYS A 68 -12.31 0.45 -1.87
C CYS A 68 -13.70 -0.13 -2.15
N ASN A 69 -14.45 -0.49 -1.10
CA ASN A 69 -15.84 -0.92 -1.21
C ASN A 69 -16.78 0.31 -1.18
N PHE A 70 -17.09 0.84 -2.36
CA PHE A 70 -17.95 2.02 -2.50
C PHE A 70 -19.42 1.77 -2.17
N ASP A 71 -19.88 0.53 -2.02
CA ASP A 71 -21.21 0.23 -1.48
C ASP A 71 -21.35 0.72 -0.03
N ASN A 72 -20.23 0.88 0.67
CA ASN A 72 -20.14 1.41 2.04
C ASN A 72 -19.91 2.93 2.09
N ASP A 73 -19.90 3.62 0.94
CA ASP A 73 -19.71 5.08 0.92
C ASP A 73 -20.93 5.81 1.50
N THR A 74 -20.67 6.87 2.27
CA THR A 74 -21.69 7.60 3.02
C THR A 74 -21.65 9.10 2.71
N LYS A 75 -22.80 9.79 2.92
CA LYS A 75 -22.83 11.26 2.85
C LYS A 75 -21.86 11.91 3.83
N ALA A 76 -21.67 11.34 5.02
CA ALA A 76 -20.71 11.84 6.00
C ALA A 76 -19.29 11.77 5.46
N ARG A 77 -18.90 10.66 4.82
CA ARG A 77 -17.60 10.53 4.16
C ARG A 77 -17.42 11.57 3.05
N THR A 78 -18.44 11.80 2.22
CA THR A 78 -18.41 12.84 1.17
C THR A 78 -18.15 14.23 1.77
N MET A 79 -18.79 14.56 2.90
CA MET A 79 -18.58 15.83 3.59
C MET A 79 -17.13 15.96 4.14
N LEU A 80 -16.61 14.88 4.71
CA LEU A 80 -15.20 14.85 5.18
C LEU A 80 -14.24 15.01 4.01
N LEU A 81 -14.43 14.33 2.89
CA LEU A 81 -13.58 14.47 1.69
C LEU A 81 -13.53 15.91 1.18
N ASN A 82 -14.68 16.62 1.17
CA ASN A 82 -14.72 18.02 0.77
C ASN A 82 -13.98 18.92 1.79
N GLY A 83 -14.10 18.63 3.08
CA GLY A 83 -13.36 19.31 4.14
C GLY A 83 -11.86 19.14 3.97
N VAL A 84 -11.39 17.91 3.77
CA VAL A 84 -9.97 17.58 3.54
C VAL A 84 -9.41 18.31 2.31
N ARG A 85 -10.16 18.34 1.20
CA ARG A 85 -9.74 19.06 -0.01
C ARG A 85 -9.64 20.56 0.18
N SER A 86 -10.38 21.11 1.14
CA SER A 86 -10.37 22.54 1.45
C SER A 86 -9.27 22.92 2.45
N ASN A 87 -8.95 22.03 3.39
CA ASN A 87 -7.94 22.28 4.43
C ASN A 87 -7.32 20.97 4.94
N LEU A 88 -6.04 20.76 4.64
CA LEU A 88 -5.29 19.56 5.06
C LEU A 88 -4.93 19.55 6.54
N GLU A 89 -4.84 20.69 7.20
CA GLU A 89 -4.53 20.77 8.63
C GLU A 89 -5.61 20.10 9.51
N THR A 90 -6.81 19.90 8.95
CA THR A 90 -7.91 19.23 9.64
C THR A 90 -7.78 17.70 9.64
N VAL A 91 -6.81 17.11 8.93
CA VAL A 91 -6.65 15.67 8.86
C VAL A 91 -5.87 15.18 10.07
N ASP A 92 -6.56 14.48 10.94
CA ASP A 92 -6.02 13.69 12.03
C ASP A 92 -6.36 12.21 11.84
N LYS A 93 -5.95 11.38 12.80
CA LYS A 93 -6.22 9.94 12.75
C LYS A 93 -7.72 9.64 12.67
N SER A 94 -8.58 10.40 13.34
CA SER A 94 -10.02 10.14 13.37
C SER A 94 -10.65 10.40 11.99
N VAL A 95 -10.27 11.49 11.34
CA VAL A 95 -10.70 11.81 9.98
C VAL A 95 -10.20 10.75 9.00
N TYR A 96 -8.91 10.36 9.11
CA TYR A 96 -8.35 9.30 8.29
C TYR A 96 -9.12 7.99 8.44
N ASP A 97 -9.37 7.53 9.67
CA ASP A 97 -10.08 6.27 9.95
C ASP A 97 -11.50 6.28 9.37
N MET A 98 -12.22 7.40 9.49
CA MET A 98 -13.57 7.54 8.94
C MET A 98 -13.57 7.55 7.40
N VAL A 99 -12.62 8.23 6.79
CA VAL A 99 -12.53 8.32 5.32
C VAL A 99 -12.08 7.00 4.70
N SER A 100 -11.12 6.31 5.33
CA SER A 100 -10.58 5.03 4.85
C SER A 100 -11.42 3.81 5.24
N ALA A 101 -12.54 3.99 5.95
CA ALA A 101 -13.40 2.89 6.39
C ALA A 101 -13.92 2.00 5.24
N ILE A 102 -14.01 2.53 4.03
CA ILE A 102 -14.36 1.76 2.81
C ILE A 102 -13.27 0.76 2.39
N GLN A 103 -12.09 0.77 3.02
CA GLN A 103 -10.97 -0.16 2.79
C GLN A 103 -10.90 -1.25 3.88
N LYS A 104 -11.97 -1.45 4.65
CA LYS A 104 -12.02 -2.43 5.76
C LYS A 104 -11.71 -3.86 5.29
N GLU A 105 -12.28 -4.27 4.19
CA GLU A 105 -12.09 -5.61 3.62
C GLU A 105 -10.66 -5.79 3.13
N TYR A 106 -10.07 -4.76 2.53
CA TYR A 106 -8.65 -4.74 2.19
C TYR A 106 -7.76 -4.93 3.43
N GLN A 107 -8.04 -4.23 4.52
CA GLN A 107 -7.26 -4.38 5.77
C GLN A 107 -7.32 -5.80 6.31
N SER A 108 -8.50 -6.44 6.27
CA SER A 108 -8.64 -7.85 6.66
C SER A 108 -7.82 -8.78 5.75
N PHE A 109 -7.90 -8.55 4.45
CA PHE A 109 -7.12 -9.30 3.47
C PHE A 109 -5.61 -9.12 3.69
N ALA A 110 -5.13 -7.88 3.86
CA ALA A 110 -3.72 -7.58 4.05
C ALA A 110 -3.14 -8.28 5.28
N ARG A 111 -3.85 -8.29 6.41
CA ARG A 111 -3.44 -9.04 7.61
C ARG A 111 -3.30 -10.54 7.37
N ASP A 112 -4.11 -11.11 6.49
CA ASP A 112 -4.07 -12.55 6.20
C ASP A 112 -2.88 -12.93 5.32
N ILE A 113 -2.47 -12.07 4.40
CA ILE A 113 -1.48 -12.43 3.38
C ILE A 113 -0.12 -11.76 3.54
N MET A 114 -0.05 -10.55 4.12
CA MET A 114 1.21 -9.82 4.26
C MET A 114 2.15 -10.50 5.26
N ILE A 115 3.43 -10.16 5.13
CA ILE A 115 4.49 -10.58 6.06
C ILE A 115 4.23 -10.06 7.48
N ASP A 116 3.68 -8.86 7.60
CA ASP A 116 3.29 -8.26 8.89
C ASP A 116 1.83 -8.60 9.22
N LYS A 117 1.63 -9.46 10.20
CA LYS A 117 0.31 -9.88 10.68
C LYS A 117 -0.36 -8.83 11.59
N GLU A 118 0.42 -7.94 12.14
CA GLU A 118 -0.08 -6.82 12.97
C GLU A 118 -0.37 -5.57 12.13
N TYR A 119 -0.31 -5.71 10.80
CA TYR A 119 -0.56 -4.60 9.89
C TYR A 119 -1.87 -3.88 10.20
N VAL A 120 -1.76 -2.58 10.42
CA VAL A 120 -2.90 -1.67 10.60
C VAL A 120 -2.87 -0.65 9.47
N LEU A 121 -3.98 -0.53 8.76
CA LEU A 121 -4.09 0.43 7.67
C LEU A 121 -3.89 1.86 8.20
N SER A 122 -2.89 2.54 7.68
CA SER A 122 -2.58 3.94 7.98
C SER A 122 -2.12 4.68 6.73
N ILE A 123 -1.91 5.98 6.82
CA ILE A 123 -1.45 6.78 5.69
C ILE A 123 -0.07 6.33 5.21
N ASN A 124 0.81 5.91 6.12
CA ASN A 124 2.02 5.17 5.80
C ASN A 124 2.36 4.16 6.90
N ASN A 125 3.00 3.07 6.48
CA ASN A 125 3.56 2.04 7.34
C ASN A 125 5.01 1.78 6.92
N ASP A 126 5.90 1.69 7.88
CA ASP A 126 7.28 1.28 7.68
C ASP A 126 7.45 -0.19 8.06
N LEU A 127 7.91 -1.01 7.12
CA LEU A 127 8.08 -2.44 7.27
C LEU A 127 9.55 -2.84 7.04
N PRO A 128 10.37 -2.99 8.09
CA PRO A 128 11.75 -3.42 7.96
C PRO A 128 11.84 -4.93 7.74
N ILE A 129 12.62 -5.35 6.75
CA ILE A 129 12.90 -6.75 6.45
C ILE A 129 14.40 -6.99 6.49
N ARG A 130 14.83 -7.95 7.29
CA ARG A 130 16.24 -8.37 7.34
C ARG A 130 16.56 -9.39 6.25
N VAL A 131 17.66 -9.14 5.55
CA VAL A 131 18.24 -10.04 4.56
C VAL A 131 19.74 -10.14 4.85
N GLY A 132 20.15 -11.21 5.54
CA GLY A 132 21.49 -11.33 6.08
C GLY A 132 21.79 -10.24 7.13
N ASP A 133 22.88 -9.49 6.93
CA ASP A 133 23.28 -8.36 7.77
C ASP A 133 22.61 -7.03 7.36
N LYS A 134 21.88 -7.02 6.26
CA LYS A 134 21.24 -5.84 5.69
C LYS A 134 19.78 -5.69 6.10
N THR A 135 19.32 -4.45 6.17
CA THR A 135 17.92 -4.10 6.41
C THR A 135 17.34 -3.39 5.19
N ILE A 136 16.29 -3.97 4.62
CA ILE A 136 15.48 -3.34 3.58
C ILE A 136 14.23 -2.79 4.26
N LEU A 137 14.00 -1.49 4.12
CA LEU A 137 12.79 -0.85 4.59
C LEU A 137 11.79 -0.70 3.45
N PHE A 138 10.65 -1.36 3.57
CA PHE A 138 9.49 -1.07 2.73
C PHE A 138 8.65 0.02 3.39
N ARG A 139 8.53 1.14 2.72
CA ARG A 139 7.69 2.25 3.15
C ARG A 139 6.41 2.26 2.32
N LEU A 140 5.32 1.87 2.94
CA LEU A 140 4.03 1.63 2.31
C LEU A 140 3.14 2.87 2.48
N TYR A 141 2.65 3.46 1.39
CA TYR A 141 1.76 4.62 1.45
C TYR A 141 0.37 4.27 0.94
N ASN A 142 -0.65 4.59 1.71
CA ASN A 142 -2.03 4.50 1.29
C ASN A 142 -2.43 5.77 0.53
N THR A 143 -2.17 5.83 -0.76
CA THR A 143 -2.59 6.95 -1.60
C THR A 143 -4.07 6.87 -2.00
N ALA A 144 -4.73 5.72 -1.78
CA ALA A 144 -6.13 5.48 -2.09
C ALA A 144 -7.10 5.76 -0.93
N TRP A 145 -6.62 6.28 0.22
CA TRP A 145 -7.44 6.46 1.41
C TRP A 145 -8.68 7.34 1.21
N MET A 146 -8.61 8.29 0.27
CA MET A 146 -9.70 9.20 -0.06
C MET A 146 -10.29 8.98 -1.46
N SER A 147 -10.05 7.83 -2.06
CA SER A 147 -10.57 7.47 -3.38
C SER A 147 -12.09 7.53 -3.45
N THR A 148 -12.60 7.86 -4.62
CA THR A 148 -14.04 7.92 -4.93
C THR A 148 -14.34 7.11 -6.20
N MET A 149 -15.58 6.70 -6.39
CA MET A 149 -15.98 5.91 -7.57
C MET A 149 -15.64 6.62 -8.90
N ASN A 150 -15.78 7.95 -8.94
CA ASN A 150 -15.48 8.78 -10.12
C ASN A 150 -14.26 9.66 -9.80
N GLU A 151 -13.10 9.04 -9.70
CA GLU A 151 -11.85 9.71 -9.36
C GLU A 151 -11.29 10.47 -10.56
N SER A 152 -10.70 11.62 -10.31
CA SER A 152 -10.06 12.43 -11.34
C SER A 152 -8.62 12.76 -10.96
N GLN A 153 -7.78 13.00 -11.95
CA GLN A 153 -6.42 13.48 -11.71
C GLN A 153 -6.44 14.79 -10.90
N ASN A 154 -5.43 14.97 -10.06
CA ASN A 154 -5.28 16.12 -9.17
C ASN A 154 -6.37 16.24 -8.08
N SER A 155 -7.07 15.14 -7.74
CA SER A 155 -8.14 15.14 -6.72
C SER A 155 -7.74 14.52 -5.39
N LEU A 156 -6.64 13.78 -5.35
CA LEU A 156 -6.15 13.09 -4.17
C LEU A 156 -5.17 13.93 -3.36
N VAL A 157 -5.05 13.58 -2.10
CA VAL A 157 -4.18 14.26 -1.13
C VAL A 157 -3.46 13.23 -0.27
N VAL A 158 -2.20 13.47 0.04
CA VAL A 158 -1.46 12.77 1.09
C VAL A 158 -1.24 13.75 2.25
N PRO A 159 -1.80 13.52 3.44
CA PRO A 159 -1.63 14.41 4.58
C PRO A 159 -0.19 14.33 5.11
N MET A 160 0.63 15.30 4.72
CA MET A 160 2.08 15.32 5.00
C MET A 160 2.40 15.37 6.50
N ASN A 161 1.51 15.96 7.31
CA ASN A 161 1.60 16.03 8.77
C ASN A 161 1.44 14.67 9.46
N MET A 162 0.82 13.71 8.78
CA MET A 162 0.62 12.34 9.29
C MET A 162 1.72 11.36 8.85
N LEU A 163 2.63 11.78 7.96
CA LEU A 163 3.71 10.91 7.53
C LEU A 163 4.76 10.77 8.63
N VAL A 164 5.13 9.52 8.94
CA VAL A 164 6.22 9.21 9.85
C VAL A 164 7.51 9.87 9.35
N GLN A 165 8.17 10.62 10.21
CA GLN A 165 9.38 11.38 9.86
C GLN A 165 10.66 10.64 10.26
N GLU A 166 10.58 9.42 10.74
CA GLU A 166 11.74 8.70 11.25
C GLU A 166 12.80 8.48 10.17
N THR A 167 14.02 8.85 10.49
CA THR A 167 15.21 8.45 9.74
C THR A 167 15.49 7.00 10.09
N CYS A 168 15.12 6.09 9.20
CA CYS A 168 15.42 4.68 9.38
C CYS A 168 16.87 4.41 8.99
N ASN A 169 17.62 3.72 9.86
CA ASN A 169 18.93 3.16 9.53
C ASN A 169 18.77 1.89 8.68
N ALA A 170 18.21 2.04 7.49
CA ALA A 170 18.07 0.96 6.53
C ALA A 170 19.16 1.07 5.45
N ASP A 171 19.65 -0.07 4.99
CA ASP A 171 20.60 -0.13 3.87
C ASP A 171 19.94 0.18 2.53
N LEU A 172 18.65 -0.11 2.42
CA LEU A 172 17.84 0.16 1.24
C LEU A 172 16.42 0.56 1.67
N VAL A 173 15.89 1.64 1.09
CA VAL A 173 14.51 2.09 1.29
C VAL A 173 13.74 1.96 -0.02
N ILE A 174 12.64 1.20 0.02
CA ILE A 174 11.73 0.99 -1.12
C ILE A 174 10.38 1.58 -0.74
N SER A 175 9.97 2.64 -1.44
CA SER A 175 8.62 3.19 -1.28
C SER A 175 7.65 2.53 -2.23
N LEU A 176 6.49 2.14 -1.71
CA LEU A 176 5.42 1.47 -2.44
C LEU A 176 4.11 2.24 -2.24
N PHE A 177 3.44 2.61 -3.34
CA PHE A 177 2.12 3.26 -3.36
C PHE A 177 1.41 2.99 -4.69
N HIS A 178 0.10 3.26 -4.75
CA HIS A 178 -0.69 3.00 -5.95
C HIS A 178 -0.74 4.18 -6.92
N HIS A 179 -1.21 5.33 -6.47
CA HIS A 179 -1.45 6.46 -7.36
C HIS A 179 -0.18 7.21 -7.68
N HIS A 180 0.15 7.29 -8.96
CA HIS A 180 1.23 8.16 -9.42
C HIS A 180 1.02 9.62 -8.96
N TYR A 181 2.07 10.40 -8.84
CA TYR A 181 2.03 11.81 -8.39
C TYR A 181 1.03 12.69 -9.16
N SER A 182 0.71 12.36 -10.43
CA SER A 182 -0.26 13.12 -11.23
C SER A 182 -1.69 13.06 -10.68
N TRP A 183 -2.01 12.11 -9.80
CA TRP A 183 -3.30 12.02 -9.14
C TRP A 183 -3.42 12.94 -7.94
N LEU A 184 -2.28 13.37 -7.38
CA LEU A 184 -2.26 14.27 -6.23
C LEU A 184 -2.50 15.73 -6.65
N THR A 185 -3.22 16.46 -5.80
CA THR A 185 -3.55 17.86 -6.07
C THR A 185 -2.31 18.78 -6.02
N PRO A 186 -2.16 19.72 -6.95
CA PRO A 186 -1.21 20.81 -6.82
C PRO A 186 -1.71 21.92 -5.86
N ALA A 187 -3.03 21.98 -5.61
CA ALA A 187 -3.62 22.82 -4.58
C ALA A 187 -3.31 22.26 -3.17
N CYS A 188 -3.85 22.85 -2.14
CA CYS A 188 -3.67 22.39 -0.76
C CYS A 188 -2.19 22.21 -0.43
N ASP A 189 -1.50 23.31 -0.23
CA ASP A 189 -0.11 23.36 0.20
C ASP A 189 0.87 22.64 -0.75
N ASN A 190 0.58 22.69 -2.07
CA ASN A 190 1.39 22.06 -3.11
C ASN A 190 1.64 20.56 -2.86
N ASN A 191 0.63 19.87 -2.40
CA ASN A 191 0.68 18.48 -1.89
C ASN A 191 1.41 17.52 -2.83
N LYS A 192 1.12 17.60 -4.13
CA LYS A 192 1.78 16.81 -5.18
C LYS A 192 3.31 16.92 -5.14
N ASN A 193 3.84 18.15 -5.11
CA ASN A 193 5.28 18.37 -5.15
C ASN A 193 5.92 18.06 -3.79
N ASN A 194 5.24 18.34 -2.69
CA ASN A 194 5.73 18.03 -1.35
C ASN A 194 5.85 16.52 -1.14
N PHE A 195 4.84 15.75 -1.53
CA PHE A 195 4.92 14.28 -1.47
C PHE A 195 6.01 13.74 -2.38
N ARG A 196 6.06 14.19 -3.65
CA ARG A 196 7.12 13.78 -4.59
C ARG A 196 8.52 14.08 -4.03
N LYS A 197 8.74 15.29 -3.51
CA LYS A 197 10.02 15.69 -2.91
C LYS A 197 10.37 14.79 -1.72
N ARG A 198 9.39 14.49 -0.87
CA ARG A 198 9.57 13.59 0.29
C ARG A 198 10.02 12.21 -0.18
N ILE A 199 9.33 11.61 -1.15
CA ILE A 199 9.68 10.29 -1.67
C ILE A 199 11.08 10.29 -2.26
N MET A 200 11.44 11.28 -3.10
CA MET A 200 12.77 11.36 -3.71
C MET A 200 13.90 11.55 -2.69
N GLN A 201 13.64 12.17 -1.55
CA GLN A 201 14.63 12.39 -0.50
C GLN A 201 14.80 11.19 0.44
N THR A 202 13.81 10.31 0.53
CA THR A 202 13.76 9.26 1.55
C THR A 202 13.74 7.85 0.98
N SER A 203 13.79 7.67 -0.35
CA SER A 203 13.70 6.37 -0.99
C SER A 203 14.82 6.15 -2.01
N ASN A 204 15.33 4.92 -2.06
CA ASN A 204 16.27 4.48 -3.08
C ASN A 204 15.54 3.94 -4.32
N ILE A 205 14.40 3.26 -4.10
CA ILE A 205 13.54 2.69 -5.13
C ILE A 205 12.10 3.12 -4.88
N VAL A 206 11.37 3.37 -5.94
CA VAL A 206 9.94 3.74 -5.90
C VAL A 206 9.16 2.81 -6.82
N LEU A 207 8.13 2.16 -6.26
CA LEU A 207 7.21 1.27 -6.96
C LEU A 207 5.79 1.86 -6.86
N PHE A 208 5.07 1.93 -8.01
CA PHE A 208 3.67 2.40 -8.07
C PHE A 208 2.97 1.86 -9.31
#